data_c5761136497d82ea45ada79f19a8d469
#
_entry.id   c5761136497d82ea45ada79f19a8d469
#
_cell.length_a   1.000
_cell.length_b   1.000
_cell.length_c   1.000
_cell.angle_alpha   90.00
_cell.angle_beta   90.00
_cell.angle_gamma   90.00
#
_symmetry.space_group_name_H-M   'P 1'
#
loop_
_entity.id
_entity.type
_entity.pdbx_description
1 polymer ?
#
loop_
_entity_poly.entity_id
_entity_poly.type
_entity_poly.pdbx_seq_one_letter_code
_entity_poly.pdbx_strand_id
1 'polypeptide(L)'
;MYRRIVLKKFGGPEQLELREEPVLPEPSAGQLRVKVLAAGVGFTDTIVRQGQYVGVKDKPPFTPGYDWYGVVDAVGDGVEGFAIGDTVADMPVIGSYTEYLCVAADRVVKTPPGLDPAEAVAMILSYTTAYQMLHREVSLTPGQSCLIHAAGGAVGTAVLELGRMMGLTLYGTGSPSKKAVIEGFGAHHIDYTRGDVQAQLMAATDGQGVDLVLDT
;
A
#
# COMPACT_ATOMS: atom_id res chain seq x y z
N MET A 1 6.84 10.08 26.00
CA MET A 1 5.40 9.88 25.77
C MET A 1 5.13 9.86 24.28
N TYR A 2 4.30 8.94 23.80
CA TYR A 2 3.91 8.80 22.38
C TYR A 2 2.48 8.25 22.28
N ARG A 3 1.89 8.35 21.10
CA ARG A 3 0.51 7.93 20.85
C ARG A 3 0.46 6.76 19.88
N ARG A 4 -0.53 5.89 20.07
CA ARG A 4 -0.87 4.83 19.11
C ARG A 4 -2.36 4.55 19.07
N ILE A 5 -2.83 3.98 17.96
CA ILE A 5 -4.20 3.46 17.87
C ILE A 5 -4.19 2.00 18.32
N VAL A 6 -5.17 1.63 19.12
CA VAL A 6 -5.39 0.25 19.56
C VAL A 6 -6.77 -0.21 19.14
N LEU A 7 -6.82 -1.33 18.42
CA LEU A 7 -8.04 -2.07 18.16
C LEU A 7 -8.38 -2.91 19.39
N LYS A 8 -9.43 -2.56 20.13
CA LYS A 8 -9.84 -3.23 21.37
C LYS A 8 -10.45 -4.61 21.15
N LYS A 9 -11.27 -4.74 20.11
CA LYS A 9 -11.91 -5.96 19.62
C LYS A 9 -12.27 -5.78 18.15
N PHE A 10 -12.48 -6.87 17.45
CA PHE A 10 -12.95 -6.80 16.06
C PHE A 10 -14.32 -6.12 15.99
N GLY A 11 -14.55 -5.30 14.94
CA GLY A 11 -15.80 -4.59 14.75
C GLY A 11 -15.68 -3.31 13.94
N GLY A 12 -16.56 -2.35 14.19
CA GLY A 12 -16.61 -1.05 13.53
C GLY A 12 -15.51 -0.08 13.99
N PRO A 13 -15.49 1.15 13.42
CA PRO A 13 -14.48 2.17 13.76
C PRO A 13 -14.46 2.55 15.25
N GLU A 14 -15.58 2.39 15.94
CA GLU A 14 -15.74 2.65 17.38
C GLU A 14 -14.88 1.73 18.26
N GLN A 15 -14.31 0.69 17.69
CA GLN A 15 -13.38 -0.21 18.38
C GLN A 15 -11.94 0.30 18.38
N LEU A 16 -11.65 1.35 17.61
CA LEU A 16 -10.36 2.02 17.60
C LEU A 16 -10.27 3.01 18.76
N GLU A 17 -9.19 2.95 19.51
CA GLU A 17 -8.92 3.80 20.66
C GLU A 17 -7.56 4.46 20.52
N LEU A 18 -7.50 5.78 20.65
CA LEU A 18 -6.23 6.49 20.77
C LEU A 18 -5.69 6.32 22.18
N ARG A 19 -4.48 5.76 22.31
CA ARG A 19 -3.77 5.59 23.57
C ARG A 19 -2.51 6.39 23.62
N GLU A 20 -2.24 6.95 24.80
CA GLU A 20 -0.97 7.57 25.14
C GLU A 20 -0.12 6.60 25.96
N GLU A 21 1.11 6.38 25.50
CA GLU A 21 2.09 5.54 26.17
C GLU A 21 3.12 6.44 26.87
N PRO A 22 3.36 6.26 28.17
CA PRO A 22 4.18 7.19 28.94
C PRO A 22 5.67 7.12 28.62
N VAL A 23 6.14 6.00 28.08
CA VAL A 23 7.56 5.72 27.82
C VAL A 23 7.73 5.25 26.39
N LEU A 24 8.76 5.74 25.70
CA LEU A 24 9.13 5.23 24.37
C LEU A 24 9.58 3.76 24.48
N PRO A 25 9.25 2.92 23.48
CA PRO A 25 9.75 1.55 23.47
C PRO A 25 11.28 1.56 23.31
N GLU A 26 11.99 0.70 24.00
CA GLU A 26 13.43 0.56 23.85
C GLU A 26 13.75 -0.60 22.90
N PRO A 27 14.64 -0.39 21.89
CA PRO A 27 15.00 -1.44 20.96
C PRO A 27 15.88 -2.49 21.66
N SER A 28 15.50 -3.75 21.52
CA SER A 28 16.33 -4.88 21.93
C SER A 28 17.50 -5.08 20.96
N ALA A 29 18.42 -6.01 21.28
CA ALA A 29 19.48 -6.40 20.36
C ALA A 29 18.91 -6.83 18.99
N GLY A 30 19.49 -6.36 17.91
CA GLY A 30 19.02 -6.60 16.54
C GLY A 30 17.82 -5.77 16.10
N GLN A 31 17.32 -4.84 16.93
CA GLN A 31 16.17 -3.99 16.61
C GLN A 31 16.54 -2.53 16.38
N LEU A 32 15.71 -1.86 15.63
CA LEU A 32 15.66 -0.41 15.49
C LEU A 32 14.43 0.12 16.22
N ARG A 33 14.56 1.28 16.91
CA ARG A 33 13.41 2.12 17.20
C ARG A 33 13.22 3.11 16.06
N VAL A 34 12.01 3.18 15.56
CA VAL A 34 11.63 4.08 14.47
C VAL A 34 10.58 5.06 14.94
N LYS A 35 10.80 6.34 14.65
CA LYS A 35 9.78 7.37 14.69
C LYS A 35 9.00 7.31 13.39
N VAL A 36 7.74 6.91 13.46
CA VAL A 36 6.85 6.84 12.29
C VAL A 36 6.47 8.25 11.87
N LEU A 37 6.70 8.57 10.61
CA LEU A 37 6.37 9.86 10.00
C LEU A 37 5.02 9.80 9.27
N ALA A 38 4.71 8.66 8.68
CA ALA A 38 3.43 8.40 8.03
C ALA A 38 3.10 6.89 8.07
N ALA A 39 1.81 6.57 8.16
CA ALA A 39 1.27 5.22 8.04
C ALA A 39 0.14 5.24 7.00
N GLY A 40 0.12 4.25 6.10
CA GLY A 40 -0.93 4.11 5.11
C GLY A 40 -2.25 3.67 5.72
N VAL A 41 -3.36 4.17 5.18
CA VAL A 41 -4.71 3.75 5.54
C VAL A 41 -5.40 3.24 4.29
N GLY A 42 -5.60 1.93 4.21
CA GLY A 42 -6.19 1.28 3.06
C GLY A 42 -7.47 0.51 3.35
N PHE A 43 -8.08 -0.02 2.30
CA PHE A 43 -9.27 -0.87 2.44
C PHE A 43 -8.96 -2.14 3.26
N THR A 44 -7.74 -2.67 3.13
CA THR A 44 -7.26 -3.85 3.87
C THR A 44 -7.33 -3.65 5.38
N ASP A 45 -7.06 -2.44 5.88
CA ASP A 45 -7.16 -2.13 7.31
C ASP A 45 -8.59 -2.26 7.83
N THR A 46 -9.59 -2.02 7.00
CA THR A 46 -10.99 -2.25 7.37
C THR A 46 -11.31 -3.74 7.52
N ILE A 47 -10.72 -4.58 6.67
CA ILE A 47 -10.86 -6.04 6.71
C ILE A 47 -10.15 -6.59 7.95
N VAL A 48 -8.93 -6.11 8.24
CA VAL A 48 -8.17 -6.44 9.47
C VAL A 48 -8.98 -6.05 10.71
N ARG A 49 -9.51 -4.84 10.75
CA ARG A 49 -10.32 -4.35 11.87
C ARG A 49 -11.57 -5.19 12.11
N GLN A 50 -12.17 -5.75 11.06
CA GLN A 50 -13.33 -6.63 11.15
C GLN A 50 -12.98 -8.08 11.51
N GLY A 51 -11.68 -8.44 11.56
CA GLY A 51 -11.22 -9.80 11.85
C GLY A 51 -11.41 -10.76 10.67
N GLN A 52 -11.51 -10.23 9.45
CA GLN A 52 -11.76 -11.00 8.23
C GLN A 52 -10.50 -11.18 7.36
N TYR A 53 -9.38 -10.57 7.74
CA TYR A 53 -8.13 -10.67 6.99
C TYR A 53 -7.39 -11.96 7.32
N VAL A 54 -7.22 -12.83 6.34
CA VAL A 54 -6.64 -14.18 6.51
C VAL A 54 -5.18 -14.14 6.98
N GLY A 55 -4.44 -13.08 6.63
CA GLY A 55 -3.03 -12.91 7.01
C GLY A 55 -2.80 -12.53 8.48
N VAL A 56 -3.83 -12.11 9.22
CA VAL A 56 -3.73 -11.71 10.63
C VAL A 56 -4.34 -12.79 11.51
N LYS A 57 -3.49 -13.43 12.30
CA LYS A 57 -3.89 -14.47 13.28
C LYS A 57 -4.04 -13.91 14.70
N ASP A 58 -3.53 -12.70 14.93
CA ASP A 58 -3.56 -12.03 16.21
C ASP A 58 -5.00 -11.66 16.59
N LYS A 59 -5.28 -11.81 17.89
CA LYS A 59 -6.55 -11.36 18.46
C LYS A 59 -6.37 -10.01 19.13
N PRO A 60 -7.33 -9.09 19.01
CA PRO A 60 -7.28 -7.85 19.77
C PRO A 60 -7.11 -8.09 21.30
N PRO A 61 -6.42 -7.18 22.04
CA PRO A 61 -6.03 -5.86 21.57
C PRO A 61 -4.69 -5.82 20.83
N PHE A 62 -4.60 -5.10 19.69
CA PHE A 62 -3.35 -4.81 18.99
C PHE A 62 -3.41 -3.44 18.29
N THR A 63 -2.26 -2.92 17.86
CA THR A 63 -2.16 -1.73 17.01
C THR A 63 -2.36 -2.14 15.55
N PRO A 64 -3.36 -1.63 14.82
CA PRO A 64 -3.52 -1.89 13.40
C PRO A 64 -2.56 -1.06 12.55
N GLY A 65 -2.74 -1.10 11.21
CA GLY A 65 -1.93 -0.35 10.24
C GLY A 65 -1.01 -1.26 9.45
N TYR A 66 -1.14 -1.24 8.12
CA TYR A 66 -0.53 -2.23 7.24
C TYR A 66 0.92 -1.91 6.90
N ASP A 67 1.24 -0.64 6.70
CA ASP A 67 2.55 -0.15 6.31
C ASP A 67 2.89 1.19 6.97
N TRP A 68 4.18 1.50 7.01
CA TRP A 68 4.67 2.74 7.57
C TRP A 68 5.98 3.19 6.90
N TYR A 69 6.20 4.50 6.94
CA TYR A 69 7.45 5.17 6.61
C TYR A 69 7.92 5.99 7.81
N GLY A 70 9.20 5.94 8.14
CA GLY A 70 9.71 6.61 9.34
C GLY A 70 11.21 6.84 9.30
N VAL A 71 11.74 7.34 10.42
CA VAL A 71 13.15 7.62 10.63
C VAL A 71 13.67 6.83 11.82
N VAL A 72 14.86 6.27 11.69
CA VAL A 72 15.55 5.59 12.79
C VAL A 72 15.86 6.58 13.90
N ASP A 73 15.34 6.32 15.11
CA ASP A 73 15.45 7.15 16.29
C ASP A 73 16.43 6.56 17.33
N ALA A 74 16.52 5.23 17.38
CA ALA A 74 17.52 4.53 18.17
C ALA A 74 17.91 3.20 17.52
N VAL A 75 19.12 2.72 17.83
CA VAL A 75 19.67 1.49 17.27
C VAL A 75 20.05 0.57 18.43
N GLY A 76 19.51 -0.65 18.43
CA GLY A 76 19.82 -1.69 19.40
C GLY A 76 21.18 -2.35 19.15
N ASP A 77 21.66 -3.09 20.12
CA ASP A 77 22.96 -3.74 20.06
C ASP A 77 23.02 -4.74 18.88
N GLY A 78 24.17 -4.82 18.22
CA GLY A 78 24.43 -5.76 17.15
C GLY A 78 23.77 -5.43 15.82
N VAL A 79 23.08 -4.30 15.67
CA VAL A 79 22.56 -3.83 14.39
C VAL A 79 23.67 -3.22 13.56
N GLU A 80 23.83 -3.71 12.34
CA GLU A 80 24.77 -3.16 11.36
C GLU A 80 24.01 -2.53 10.18
N GLY A 81 24.66 -1.59 9.49
CA GLY A 81 24.12 -1.01 8.26
C GLY A 81 23.07 0.09 8.45
N PHE A 82 22.66 0.41 9.67
CA PHE A 82 21.71 1.50 9.99
C PHE A 82 22.31 2.52 10.95
N ALA A 83 21.88 3.76 10.81
CA ALA A 83 22.26 4.87 11.68
C ALA A 83 21.01 5.67 12.09
N ILE A 84 21.10 6.37 13.22
CA ILE A 84 20.08 7.35 13.63
C ILE A 84 19.97 8.41 12.53
N GLY A 85 18.73 8.70 12.10
CA GLY A 85 18.44 9.62 11.01
C GLY A 85 18.22 8.94 9.65
N ASP A 86 18.55 7.66 9.49
CA ASP A 86 18.20 6.92 8.27
C ASP A 86 16.68 6.85 8.11
N THR A 87 16.21 7.07 6.89
CA THR A 87 14.80 6.86 6.56
C THR A 87 14.55 5.40 6.14
N VAL A 88 13.49 4.82 6.67
CA VAL A 88 13.17 3.40 6.55
C VAL A 88 11.67 3.17 6.36
N ALA A 89 11.33 2.02 5.79
CA ALA A 89 9.97 1.59 5.57
C ALA A 89 9.81 0.09 5.86
N ASP A 90 8.61 -0.32 6.25
CA ASP A 90 8.22 -1.73 6.37
C ASP A 90 6.70 -1.88 6.10
N MET A 91 6.30 -3.12 5.84
CA MET A 91 4.92 -3.53 5.59
C MET A 91 4.55 -4.71 6.50
N PRO A 92 4.38 -4.49 7.83
CA PRO A 92 4.18 -5.55 8.81
C PRO A 92 2.75 -6.13 8.84
N VAL A 93 1.79 -5.57 8.12
CA VAL A 93 0.36 -5.90 8.10
C VAL A 93 -0.42 -5.36 9.31
N ILE A 94 0.18 -5.34 10.48
CA ILE A 94 -0.34 -4.70 11.71
C ILE A 94 0.82 -4.01 12.44
N GLY A 95 0.51 -3.00 13.25
CA GLY A 95 1.49 -2.33 14.09
C GLY A 95 1.87 -0.91 13.66
N SER A 96 1.40 -0.44 12.50
CA SER A 96 1.88 0.82 11.90
C SER A 96 1.22 2.09 12.47
N TYR A 97 0.04 1.99 13.08
CA TYR A 97 -0.68 3.17 13.61
C TYR A 97 -0.14 3.60 14.98
N THR A 98 1.11 4.01 15.00
CA THR A 98 1.84 4.44 16.18
C THR A 98 2.87 5.51 15.84
N GLU A 99 3.18 6.40 16.78
CA GLU A 99 4.25 7.39 16.57
C GLU A 99 5.66 6.78 16.72
N TYR A 100 5.80 5.69 17.48
CA TYR A 100 7.07 4.97 17.66
C TYR A 100 6.84 3.47 17.72
N LEU A 101 7.75 2.72 17.12
CA LEU A 101 7.76 1.26 17.19
C LEU A 101 9.21 0.74 17.27
N CYS A 102 9.36 -0.51 17.75
CA CYS A 102 10.59 -1.26 17.58
C CYS A 102 10.38 -2.38 16.56
N VAL A 103 11.34 -2.56 15.69
CA VAL A 103 11.29 -3.53 14.58
C VAL A 103 12.64 -4.18 14.39
N ALA A 104 12.69 -5.45 14.01
CA ALA A 104 13.92 -6.13 13.66
C ALA A 104 14.57 -5.46 12.43
N ALA A 105 15.87 -5.22 12.50
CA ALA A 105 16.58 -4.46 11.48
C ALA A 105 16.60 -5.16 10.10
N ASP A 106 16.50 -6.48 10.06
CA ASP A 106 16.45 -7.29 8.83
C ASP A 106 15.09 -7.21 8.10
N ARG A 107 14.07 -6.64 8.73
CA ARG A 107 12.74 -6.46 8.12
C ARG A 107 12.59 -5.17 7.36
N VAL A 108 13.32 -4.14 7.76
CA VAL A 108 13.13 -2.80 7.19
C VAL A 108 13.99 -2.56 5.96
N VAL A 109 13.49 -1.71 5.09
CA VAL A 109 14.20 -1.27 3.89
C VAL A 109 14.60 0.19 4.06
N LYS A 110 15.90 0.50 3.80
CA LYS A 110 16.32 1.90 3.68
C LYS A 110 15.68 2.53 2.46
N THR A 111 15.24 3.75 2.63
CA THR A 111 14.62 4.53 1.56
C THR A 111 15.54 5.67 1.12
N PRO A 112 15.38 6.20 -0.10
CA PRO A 112 16.05 7.42 -0.50
C PRO A 112 15.74 8.57 0.48
N PRO A 113 16.74 9.42 0.81
CA PRO A 113 16.50 10.57 1.67
C PRO A 113 15.67 11.65 0.96
N GLY A 114 14.96 12.45 1.75
CA GLY A 114 14.24 13.63 1.26
C GLY A 114 12.87 13.36 0.61
N LEU A 115 12.36 12.14 0.72
CA LEU A 115 11.00 11.84 0.27
C LEU A 115 9.97 12.52 1.18
N ASP A 116 8.89 13.02 0.61
CA ASP A 116 7.70 13.39 1.38
C ASP A 116 7.12 12.14 2.06
N PRO A 117 6.87 12.16 3.37
CA PRO A 117 6.41 10.97 4.09
C PRO A 117 5.06 10.42 3.59
N ALA A 118 4.15 11.28 3.16
CA ALA A 118 2.83 10.85 2.67
C ALA A 118 2.96 10.17 1.30
N GLU A 119 3.81 10.71 0.41
CA GLU A 119 4.11 10.09 -0.88
C GLU A 119 4.85 8.77 -0.69
N ALA A 120 5.87 8.74 0.19
CA ALA A 120 6.65 7.55 0.46
C ALA A 120 5.79 6.39 0.97
N VAL A 121 4.91 6.63 1.96
CA VAL A 121 4.05 5.57 2.51
C VAL A 121 3.01 5.10 1.49
N ALA A 122 2.48 5.99 0.66
CA ALA A 122 1.51 5.63 -0.38
C ALA A 122 2.08 4.63 -1.42
N MET A 123 3.41 4.64 -1.61
CA MET A 123 4.09 3.71 -2.51
C MET A 123 4.25 2.30 -1.93
N ILE A 124 4.22 2.08 -0.61
CA ILE A 124 4.64 0.82 -0.02
C ILE A 124 3.68 -0.31 -0.40
N LEU A 125 2.47 -0.34 0.14
CA LEU A 125 1.52 -1.41 -0.12
C LEU A 125 1.06 -1.44 -1.57
N SER A 126 0.65 -0.30 -2.10
CA SER A 126 0.01 -0.21 -3.42
C SER A 126 0.97 -0.57 -4.55
N TYR A 127 2.19 -0.02 -4.54
CA TYR A 127 3.18 -0.30 -5.58
C TYR A 127 3.82 -1.67 -5.43
N THR A 128 4.01 -2.18 -4.20
CA THR A 128 4.46 -3.56 -4.00
C THR A 128 3.45 -4.53 -4.60
N THR A 129 2.15 -4.31 -4.38
CA THR A 129 1.08 -5.12 -4.96
C THR A 129 1.08 -5.03 -6.49
N ALA A 130 1.07 -3.81 -7.03
CA ALA A 130 1.10 -3.58 -8.47
C ALA A 130 2.34 -4.19 -9.14
N TYR A 131 3.51 -4.04 -8.52
CA TYR A 131 4.75 -4.63 -9.01
C TYR A 131 4.68 -6.16 -9.08
N GLN A 132 4.15 -6.81 -8.04
CA GLN A 132 3.97 -8.26 -8.05
C GLN A 132 3.01 -8.71 -9.13
N MET A 133 1.87 -8.02 -9.30
CA MET A 133 0.89 -8.33 -10.35
C MET A 133 1.51 -8.25 -11.75
N LEU A 134 2.34 -7.23 -12.02
CA LEU A 134 2.88 -6.97 -13.37
C LEU A 134 4.18 -7.73 -13.66
N HIS A 135 4.98 -8.11 -12.65
CA HIS A 135 6.32 -8.65 -12.85
C HIS A 135 6.53 -10.07 -12.31
N ARG A 136 5.67 -10.55 -11.42
CA ARG A 136 5.82 -11.88 -10.80
C ARG A 136 4.76 -12.86 -11.25
N GLU A 137 3.50 -12.40 -11.32
CA GLU A 137 2.37 -13.27 -11.68
C GLU A 137 2.21 -13.37 -13.19
N VAL A 138 2.64 -12.36 -13.95
CA VAL A 138 2.53 -12.31 -15.40
C VAL A 138 3.82 -11.79 -16.04
N SER A 139 3.99 -12.07 -17.31
CA SER A 139 5.13 -11.60 -18.12
C SER A 139 4.60 -10.81 -19.29
N LEU A 140 4.36 -9.52 -19.08
CA LEU A 140 3.95 -8.60 -20.15
C LEU A 140 5.17 -7.97 -20.83
N THR A 141 5.05 -7.73 -22.12
CA THR A 141 6.05 -7.04 -22.94
C THR A 141 5.50 -5.71 -23.45
N PRO A 142 6.38 -4.74 -23.78
CA PRO A 142 5.95 -3.48 -24.37
C PRO A 142 5.05 -3.68 -25.59
N GLY A 143 4.00 -2.87 -25.67
CA GLY A 143 2.98 -2.95 -26.75
C GLY A 143 1.79 -3.85 -26.43
N GLN A 144 1.88 -4.72 -25.45
CA GLN A 144 0.71 -5.49 -24.98
C GLN A 144 -0.29 -4.61 -24.24
N SER A 145 -1.52 -5.12 -24.12
CA SER A 145 -2.66 -4.39 -23.57
C SER A 145 -3.16 -5.00 -22.25
N CYS A 146 -3.58 -4.14 -21.35
CA CYS A 146 -4.08 -4.55 -20.04
C CYS A 146 -5.34 -3.77 -19.65
N LEU A 147 -6.38 -4.48 -19.21
CA LEU A 147 -7.53 -3.90 -18.51
C LEU A 147 -7.32 -3.98 -17.01
N ILE A 148 -7.49 -2.86 -16.32
CA ILE A 148 -7.38 -2.76 -14.85
C ILE A 148 -8.77 -2.44 -14.28
N HIS A 149 -9.32 -3.32 -13.46
CA HIS A 149 -10.51 -3.02 -12.68
C HIS A 149 -10.18 -2.09 -11.53
N ALA A 150 -11.15 -1.26 -11.12
CA ALA A 150 -10.96 -0.24 -10.09
C ALA A 150 -9.71 0.66 -10.30
N ALA A 151 -9.39 0.98 -11.55
CA ALA A 151 -8.17 1.66 -11.97
C ALA A 151 -7.91 3.02 -11.27
N GLY A 152 -8.95 3.70 -10.79
CA GLY A 152 -8.84 4.94 -10.03
C GLY A 152 -8.65 4.73 -8.51
N GLY A 153 -8.42 3.50 -8.05
CA GLY A 153 -8.07 3.15 -6.67
C GLY A 153 -6.56 3.19 -6.42
N ALA A 154 -6.12 2.93 -5.18
CA ALA A 154 -4.70 3.00 -4.80
C ALA A 154 -3.83 2.00 -5.57
N VAL A 155 -4.21 0.72 -5.63
CA VAL A 155 -3.48 -0.28 -6.42
C VAL A 155 -3.65 -0.03 -7.91
N GLY A 156 -4.88 0.31 -8.36
CA GLY A 156 -5.15 0.58 -9.76
C GLY A 156 -4.29 1.71 -10.34
N THR A 157 -4.13 2.82 -9.64
CA THR A 157 -3.26 3.93 -10.07
C THR A 157 -1.79 3.53 -10.11
N ALA A 158 -1.32 2.73 -9.16
CA ALA A 158 0.03 2.17 -9.18
C ALA A 158 0.26 1.23 -10.38
N VAL A 159 -0.73 0.38 -10.71
CA VAL A 159 -0.68 -0.46 -11.91
C VAL A 159 -0.66 0.39 -13.18
N LEU A 160 -1.47 1.45 -13.25
CA LEU A 160 -1.47 2.36 -14.40
C LEU A 160 -0.10 3.03 -14.60
N GLU A 161 0.52 3.52 -13.54
CA GLU A 161 1.83 4.17 -13.63
C GLU A 161 2.93 3.20 -14.05
N LEU A 162 3.04 2.06 -13.38
CA LEU A 162 4.03 1.03 -13.71
C LEU A 162 3.80 0.46 -15.12
N GLY A 163 2.56 0.19 -15.50
CA GLY A 163 2.21 -0.30 -16.83
C GLY A 163 2.56 0.70 -17.93
N ARG A 164 2.35 2.00 -17.68
CA ARG A 164 2.81 3.06 -18.60
C ARG A 164 4.33 3.05 -18.75
N MET A 165 5.07 2.90 -17.65
CA MET A 165 6.53 2.82 -17.69
C MET A 165 7.02 1.58 -18.46
N MET A 166 6.25 0.50 -18.44
CA MET A 166 6.52 -0.72 -19.22
C MET A 166 6.12 -0.61 -20.70
N GLY A 167 5.50 0.50 -21.12
CA GLY A 167 5.04 0.69 -22.51
C GLY A 167 3.79 -0.13 -22.87
N LEU A 168 2.93 -0.41 -21.90
CA LEU A 168 1.66 -1.12 -22.11
C LEU A 168 0.57 -0.18 -22.63
N THR A 169 -0.38 -0.73 -23.39
CA THR A 169 -1.64 -0.07 -23.71
C THR A 169 -2.64 -0.36 -22.59
N LEU A 170 -3.10 0.70 -21.90
CA LEU A 170 -3.86 0.56 -20.67
C LEU A 170 -5.32 0.96 -20.84
N TYR A 171 -6.19 0.13 -20.30
CA TYR A 171 -7.63 0.37 -20.16
C TYR A 171 -7.98 0.29 -18.67
N GLY A 172 -8.75 1.26 -18.17
CA GLY A 172 -9.07 1.29 -16.73
C GLY A 172 -10.55 1.45 -16.48
N THR A 173 -11.17 0.54 -15.70
CA THR A 173 -12.55 0.75 -15.27
C THR A 173 -12.62 1.73 -14.11
N GLY A 174 -13.58 2.63 -14.15
CA GLY A 174 -13.83 3.59 -13.09
C GLY A 174 -15.17 4.28 -13.26
N SER A 175 -15.69 4.89 -12.18
CA SER A 175 -16.82 5.79 -12.26
C SER A 175 -16.46 7.07 -13.03
N PRO A 176 -17.43 7.87 -13.50
CA PRO A 176 -17.16 9.14 -14.18
C PRO A 176 -16.23 10.08 -13.42
N SER A 177 -16.30 10.09 -12.09
CA SER A 177 -15.45 10.92 -11.24
C SER A 177 -13.96 10.52 -11.25
N LYS A 178 -13.64 9.30 -11.69
CA LYS A 178 -12.26 8.78 -11.80
C LYS A 178 -11.67 8.94 -13.19
N LYS A 179 -12.45 9.38 -14.17
CA LYS A 179 -12.03 9.54 -15.56
C LYS A 179 -10.73 10.34 -15.69
N ALA A 180 -10.69 11.53 -15.12
CA ALA A 180 -9.53 12.43 -15.23
C ALA A 180 -8.25 11.80 -14.63
N VAL A 181 -8.39 11.05 -13.53
CA VAL A 181 -7.26 10.34 -12.90
C VAL A 181 -6.75 9.23 -13.83
N ILE A 182 -7.63 8.38 -14.33
CA ILE A 182 -7.28 7.25 -15.21
C ILE A 182 -6.63 7.76 -16.50
N GLU A 183 -7.23 8.73 -17.15
CA GLU A 183 -6.71 9.33 -18.40
C GLU A 183 -5.40 10.11 -18.16
N GLY A 184 -5.19 10.67 -16.98
CA GLY A 184 -3.94 11.33 -16.59
C GLY A 184 -2.72 10.39 -16.59
N PHE A 185 -2.92 9.10 -16.39
CA PHE A 185 -1.89 8.06 -16.58
C PHE A 185 -1.75 7.58 -18.03
N GLY A 186 -2.52 8.14 -18.97
CA GLY A 186 -2.51 7.73 -20.39
C GLY A 186 -3.35 6.50 -20.70
N ALA A 187 -4.21 6.07 -19.79
CA ALA A 187 -5.08 4.92 -19.97
C ALA A 187 -6.43 5.31 -20.56
N HIS A 188 -7.07 4.40 -21.31
CA HIS A 188 -8.43 4.55 -21.79
C HIS A 188 -9.43 4.28 -20.66
N HIS A 189 -10.27 5.27 -20.33
CA HIS A 189 -11.29 5.12 -19.31
C HIS A 189 -12.49 4.32 -19.81
N ILE A 190 -12.86 3.26 -19.09
CA ILE A 190 -14.07 2.46 -19.29
C ILE A 190 -15.03 2.74 -18.14
N ASP A 191 -16.18 3.34 -18.45
CA ASP A 191 -17.18 3.71 -17.43
C ASP A 191 -18.13 2.53 -17.13
N TYR A 192 -17.91 1.85 -16.03
CA TYR A 192 -18.74 0.71 -15.63
C TYR A 192 -20.19 1.10 -15.30
N THR A 193 -20.51 2.39 -15.15
CA THR A 193 -21.89 2.86 -14.87
C THR A 193 -22.72 3.01 -16.14
N ARG A 194 -22.08 2.96 -17.31
CA ARG A 194 -22.74 3.14 -18.63
C ARG A 194 -23.09 1.83 -19.33
N GLY A 195 -23.09 0.70 -18.62
CA GLY A 195 -23.47 -0.59 -19.15
C GLY A 195 -22.33 -1.61 -19.15
N ASP A 196 -22.36 -2.54 -20.09
CA ASP A 196 -21.45 -3.67 -20.13
C ASP A 196 -19.99 -3.21 -20.42
N VAL A 197 -19.11 -3.47 -19.47
CA VAL A 197 -17.66 -3.20 -19.56
C VAL A 197 -17.03 -3.95 -20.73
N GLN A 198 -17.45 -5.21 -20.95
CA GLN A 198 -16.92 -6.01 -22.07
C GLN A 198 -17.26 -5.38 -23.41
N ALA A 199 -18.51 -4.95 -23.61
CA ALA A 199 -18.92 -4.32 -24.85
C ALA A 199 -18.17 -3.01 -25.11
N GLN A 200 -17.95 -2.18 -24.07
CA GLN A 200 -17.16 -0.96 -24.17
C GLN A 200 -15.70 -1.26 -24.51
N LEU A 201 -15.09 -2.26 -23.87
CA LEU A 201 -13.71 -2.67 -24.13
C LEU A 201 -13.55 -3.19 -25.57
N MET A 202 -14.44 -4.07 -26.02
CA MET A 202 -14.42 -4.60 -27.39
C MET A 202 -14.55 -3.49 -28.44
N ALA A 203 -15.39 -2.48 -28.17
CA ALA A 203 -15.49 -1.30 -29.05
C ALA A 203 -14.20 -0.47 -29.06
N ALA A 204 -13.52 -0.33 -27.91
CA ALA A 204 -12.27 0.43 -27.78
C ALA A 204 -11.04 -0.29 -28.35
N THR A 205 -11.16 -1.60 -28.62
CA THR A 205 -10.07 -2.45 -29.13
C THR A 205 -10.37 -3.04 -30.52
N ASP A 206 -11.32 -2.47 -31.27
CA ASP A 206 -11.76 -2.97 -32.56
C ASP A 206 -12.08 -4.48 -32.59
N GLY A 207 -12.68 -4.96 -31.48
CA GLY A 207 -13.08 -6.35 -31.29
C GLY A 207 -11.98 -7.33 -30.88
N GLN A 208 -10.77 -6.86 -30.61
CA GLN A 208 -9.63 -7.73 -30.26
C GLN A 208 -9.56 -8.08 -28.77
N GLY A 209 -10.07 -7.21 -27.90
CA GLY A 209 -9.93 -7.35 -26.47
C GLY A 209 -8.54 -6.94 -25.97
N VAL A 210 -8.12 -7.49 -24.82
CA VAL A 210 -6.83 -7.19 -24.18
C VAL A 210 -6.05 -8.46 -23.85
N ASP A 211 -4.73 -8.35 -23.76
CA ASP A 211 -3.84 -9.48 -23.42
C ASP A 211 -3.99 -9.92 -21.95
N LEU A 212 -4.29 -8.99 -21.06
CA LEU A 212 -4.42 -9.24 -19.63
C LEU A 212 -5.56 -8.43 -18.99
N VAL A 213 -6.20 -9.04 -18.00
CA VAL A 213 -7.14 -8.36 -17.09
C VAL A 213 -6.62 -8.46 -15.67
N LEU A 214 -6.50 -7.33 -14.98
CA LEU A 214 -6.15 -7.24 -13.57
C LEU A 214 -7.34 -6.76 -12.76
N ASP A 215 -7.69 -7.53 -11.73
CA ASP A 215 -8.72 -7.17 -10.74
C ASP A 215 -8.02 -6.75 -9.44
N THR A 216 -8.21 -5.46 -9.01
CA THR A 216 -7.45 -4.84 -7.92
C THR A 216 -8.31 -4.51 -6.71
#